data_9995ba6a3b63098463cd3c065060557e
#
_entry.id   9995ba6a3b63098463cd3c065060557e
#
_cell.length_a   1.000
_cell.length_b   1.000
_cell.length_c   1.000
_cell.angle_alpha   90.00
_cell.angle_beta   90.00
_cell.angle_gamma   90.00
#
_symmetry.space_group_name_H-M   'P 1'
#
loop_
_entity.id
_entity.type
_entity.pdbx_description
1 polymer ?
#
loop_
_entity_poly.entity_id
_entity_poly.type
_entity_poly.pdbx_seq_one_letter_code
_entity_poly.pdbx_strand_id
1 'polypeptide(L)'
;QTKGTSSFGKRHNKTHTLCRRCGRSSYHIQKSTCAQCGYPAAKLRSYNWSVKAKRRKTTGTGRMSHLKVVRRRFRNGFREGTQAKPKKALADK
;
A
#
# COMPACT_ATOMS: atom_id res chain seq x y z
N GLN A 1 -33.73 -12.55 -27.16
CA GLN A 1 -33.18 -11.79 -26.02
C GLN A 1 -31.69 -12.00 -25.95
N THR A 2 -30.94 -11.00 -26.34
CA THR A 2 -29.50 -11.09 -26.37
C THR A 2 -28.81 -10.05 -25.49
N LYS A 3 -29.55 -9.16 -24.84
CA LYS A 3 -28.98 -8.04 -24.12
C LYS A 3 -29.58 -7.85 -22.73
N GLY A 4 -29.80 -8.90 -22.04
CA GLY A 4 -30.38 -8.79 -20.71
C GLY A 4 -30.06 -9.96 -19.83
N THR A 5 -30.78 -10.07 -18.75
CA THR A 5 -30.56 -11.14 -17.77
C THR A 5 -30.61 -12.51 -18.36
N SER A 6 -31.47 -12.71 -19.37
CA SER A 6 -31.60 -14.02 -19.99
C SER A 6 -30.33 -14.48 -20.70
N SER A 7 -29.51 -13.52 -21.19
CA SER A 7 -28.22 -13.86 -21.81
C SER A 7 -27.08 -13.83 -20.81
N PHE A 8 -27.07 -12.84 -19.94
CA PHE A 8 -25.98 -12.67 -18.99
C PHE A 8 -26.02 -13.69 -17.86
N GLY A 9 -27.17 -14.24 -17.57
CA GLY A 9 -27.28 -15.26 -16.52
C GLY A 9 -26.54 -16.54 -16.83
N LYS A 10 -26.08 -16.73 -18.05
CA LYS A 10 -25.30 -17.91 -18.43
C LYS A 10 -23.83 -17.77 -18.14
N ARG A 11 -23.42 -16.60 -17.70
CA ARG A 11 -21.99 -16.34 -17.44
C ARG A 11 -21.57 -16.84 -16.08
N HIS A 12 -20.62 -17.73 -16.08
CA HIS A 12 -20.09 -18.32 -14.85
C HIS A 12 -18.57 -18.18 -14.76
N ASN A 13 -17.98 -17.52 -15.75
CA ASN A 13 -16.52 -17.33 -15.81
C ASN A 13 -16.14 -15.98 -15.30
N LYS A 14 -14.96 -15.90 -14.70
CA LYS A 14 -14.40 -14.64 -14.23
C LYS A 14 -13.21 -14.25 -15.10
N THR A 15 -13.14 -12.98 -15.47
CA THR A 15 -11.97 -12.45 -16.17
C THR A 15 -10.84 -12.18 -15.22
N HIS A 16 -11.17 -11.71 -14.03
CA HIS A 16 -10.18 -11.36 -13.00
C HIS A 16 -10.46 -12.08 -11.70
N THR A 17 -9.41 -12.33 -10.95
CA THR A 17 -9.51 -12.89 -9.62
C THR A 17 -8.68 -12.05 -8.67
N LEU A 18 -8.59 -12.46 -7.41
CA LEU A 18 -7.85 -11.71 -6.41
C LEU A 18 -6.36 -11.80 -6.65
N CYS A 19 -5.69 -10.66 -6.62
CA CYS A 19 -4.24 -10.61 -6.75
C CYS A 19 -3.60 -10.93 -5.41
N ARG A 20 -2.64 -11.86 -5.41
CA ARG A 20 -1.98 -12.24 -4.17
C ARG A 20 -1.04 -11.17 -3.64
N ARG A 21 -0.67 -10.20 -4.46
CA ARG A 21 0.22 -9.13 -4.01
C ARG A 21 -0.53 -7.90 -3.52
N CYS A 22 -1.52 -7.43 -4.26
CA CYS A 22 -2.25 -6.21 -3.86
C CYS A 22 -3.64 -6.49 -3.30
N GLY A 23 -4.15 -7.70 -3.44
CA GLY A 23 -5.44 -8.08 -2.88
C GLY A 23 -6.66 -7.62 -3.64
N ARG A 24 -6.48 -6.88 -4.72
CA ARG A 24 -7.62 -6.41 -5.49
C ARG A 24 -8.04 -7.44 -6.53
N SER A 25 -9.33 -7.46 -6.88
CA SER A 25 -9.88 -8.36 -7.90
C SER A 25 -9.49 -7.88 -9.29
N SER A 26 -8.20 -7.75 -9.56
CA SER A 26 -7.68 -7.22 -10.81
C SER A 26 -6.68 -8.15 -11.48
N TYR A 27 -6.46 -9.33 -10.93
CA TYR A 27 -5.53 -10.28 -11.53
C TYR A 27 -6.20 -10.96 -12.72
N HIS A 28 -5.71 -10.68 -13.94
CA HIS A 28 -6.26 -11.26 -15.16
C HIS A 28 -5.87 -12.74 -15.24
N ILE A 29 -6.87 -13.60 -15.28
CA ILE A 29 -6.63 -15.05 -15.20
C ILE A 29 -5.85 -15.56 -16.41
N GLN A 30 -6.23 -15.15 -17.59
CA GLN A 30 -5.56 -15.64 -18.81
C GLN A 30 -4.18 -15.04 -19.02
N LYS A 31 -4.05 -13.75 -18.77
CA LYS A 31 -2.76 -13.07 -18.92
C LYS A 31 -1.80 -13.33 -17.77
N SER A 32 -2.32 -13.78 -16.66
CA SER A 32 -1.54 -14.03 -15.45
C SER A 32 -0.83 -12.79 -14.96
N THR A 33 -1.46 -11.64 -15.10
CA THR A 33 -0.92 -10.37 -14.61
C THR A 33 -2.02 -9.56 -13.95
N CYS A 34 -1.65 -8.77 -12.95
CA CYS A 34 -2.60 -7.91 -12.27
C CYS A 34 -2.71 -6.57 -12.98
N ALA A 35 -3.94 -6.14 -13.20
CA ALA A 35 -4.18 -4.86 -13.88
C ALA A 35 -3.89 -3.66 -12.97
N GLN A 36 -3.88 -3.86 -11.65
CA GLN A 36 -3.64 -2.76 -10.73
C GLN A 36 -2.19 -2.60 -10.35
N CYS A 37 -1.52 -3.69 -9.97
CA CYS A 37 -0.14 -3.61 -9.48
C CYS A 37 0.89 -4.19 -10.43
N GLY A 38 0.46 -4.93 -11.45
CA GLY A 38 1.38 -5.51 -12.42
C GLY A 38 2.01 -6.82 -12.00
N TYR A 39 1.57 -7.40 -10.87
CA TYR A 39 2.11 -8.70 -10.43
C TYR A 39 2.01 -9.71 -11.59
N PRO A 40 3.01 -10.56 -11.87
CA PRO A 40 4.21 -10.84 -11.06
C PRO A 40 5.43 -9.97 -11.37
N ALA A 41 5.28 -8.84 -12.06
CA ALA A 41 6.41 -7.95 -12.31
C ALA A 41 7.02 -7.50 -10.97
N ALA A 42 8.35 -7.36 -10.96
CA ALA A 42 9.05 -6.99 -9.74
C ALA A 42 8.65 -5.61 -9.24
N LYS A 43 8.53 -4.66 -10.17
CA LYS A 43 8.13 -3.30 -9.80
C LYS A 43 6.63 -3.16 -9.78
N LEU A 44 6.13 -2.37 -8.85
CA LEU A 44 4.72 -2.07 -8.79
C LEU A 44 4.31 -1.16 -9.95
N ARG A 45 3.18 -1.48 -10.56
CA ARG A 45 2.63 -0.64 -11.61
C ARG A 45 2.21 0.69 -11.02
N SER A 46 2.81 1.77 -11.51
CA SER A 46 2.52 3.10 -11.01
C SER A 46 2.85 4.11 -12.09
N TYR A 47 1.97 5.07 -12.29
CA TYR A 47 2.16 6.08 -13.33
C TYR A 47 1.85 7.46 -12.81
N ASN A 48 2.70 8.41 -13.14
CA ASN A 48 2.52 9.79 -12.69
C ASN A 48 1.29 10.46 -13.28
N TRP A 49 0.81 9.98 -14.42
CA TRP A 49 -0.38 10.56 -15.04
C TRP A 49 -1.65 10.21 -14.28
N SER A 50 -1.60 9.28 -13.34
CA SER A 50 -2.78 8.91 -12.55
C SER A 50 -2.52 9.16 -11.07
N VAL A 51 -2.65 10.41 -10.68
CA VAL A 51 -2.43 10.80 -9.28
C VAL A 51 -3.43 10.13 -8.36
N LYS A 52 -4.69 10.01 -8.81
CA LYS A 52 -5.71 9.36 -7.99
C LYS A 52 -5.40 7.90 -7.73
N ALA A 53 -4.87 7.19 -8.73
CA ALA A 53 -4.49 5.80 -8.56
C ALA A 53 -3.31 5.67 -7.60
N LYS A 54 -2.36 6.60 -7.67
CA LYS A 54 -1.21 6.57 -6.77
C LYS A 54 -1.61 6.82 -5.33
N ARG A 55 -2.57 7.73 -5.10
CA ARG A 55 -3.01 8.05 -3.74
C ARG A 55 -3.60 6.87 -3.00
N ARG A 56 -4.10 5.87 -3.72
CA ARG A 56 -4.73 4.71 -3.10
C ARG A 56 -3.75 3.72 -2.52
N LYS A 57 -2.50 3.77 -2.92
CA LYS A 57 -1.53 2.73 -2.55
C LYS A 57 -0.12 3.24 -2.33
N THR A 58 0.02 4.50 -1.98
CA THR A 58 1.33 5.06 -1.72
C THR A 58 1.63 5.06 -0.23
N THR A 59 2.85 5.50 0.09
CA THR A 59 3.25 5.65 1.50
C THR A 59 2.26 6.56 2.22
N GLY A 60 1.82 6.13 3.36
CA GLY A 60 0.85 6.86 4.15
C GLY A 60 -0.54 6.25 4.15
N THR A 61 -0.81 5.33 3.24
CA THR A 61 -2.12 4.66 3.20
C THR A 61 -2.20 3.46 4.12
N GLY A 62 -1.05 2.95 4.58
CA GLY A 62 -1.00 1.84 5.51
C GLY A 62 -0.60 2.29 6.89
N ARG A 63 -0.15 1.34 7.70
CA ARG A 63 0.19 1.62 9.11
C ARG A 63 1.47 2.43 9.28
N MET A 64 2.36 2.37 8.31
CA MET A 64 3.68 3.04 8.41
C MET A 64 4.41 2.64 9.68
N SER A 65 4.39 1.34 10.00
CA SER A 65 4.91 0.85 11.28
C SER A 65 6.36 1.23 11.53
N HIS A 66 7.16 1.29 10.48
CA HIS A 66 8.57 1.68 10.59
C HIS A 66 8.77 3.17 10.37
N LEU A 67 8.11 3.72 9.34
CA LEU A 67 8.35 5.12 8.97
C LEU A 67 7.86 6.11 10.02
N LYS A 68 6.82 5.79 10.75
CA LYS A 68 6.38 6.67 11.83
C LYS A 68 7.41 6.74 12.94
N VAL A 69 8.17 5.67 13.16
CA VAL A 69 9.26 5.68 14.12
C VAL A 69 10.41 6.51 13.58
N VAL A 70 10.70 6.40 12.30
CA VAL A 70 11.75 7.19 11.66
C VAL A 70 11.44 8.68 11.79
N ARG A 71 10.20 9.07 11.57
CA ARG A 71 9.80 10.48 11.69
C ARG A 71 9.99 11.00 13.10
N ARG A 72 9.66 10.18 14.09
CA ARG A 72 9.87 10.54 15.49
C ARG A 72 11.36 10.74 15.77
N ARG A 73 12.19 9.86 15.24
CA ARG A 73 13.63 9.94 15.42
C ARG A 73 14.22 11.15 14.71
N PHE A 74 13.62 11.54 13.59
CA PHE A 74 14.07 12.72 12.86
C PHE A 74 13.97 13.98 13.71
N ARG A 75 12.91 14.11 14.49
CA ARG A 75 12.74 15.27 15.39
C ARG A 75 13.89 15.39 16.39
N ASN A 76 14.48 14.27 16.75
CA ASN A 76 15.59 14.24 17.71
C ASN A 76 16.95 14.20 17.01
N GLY A 77 16.98 14.36 15.67
CA GLY A 77 18.21 14.34 14.90
C GLY A 77 18.87 12.98 14.86
N PHE A 78 18.10 11.90 14.98
CA PHE A 78 18.59 10.52 14.95
C PHE A 78 19.61 10.26 16.06
N ARG A 79 19.44 10.93 17.17
CA ARG A 79 20.32 10.81 18.31
C ARG A 79 20.21 9.42 18.93
N GLU A 80 21.35 8.76 19.12
CA GLU A 80 21.39 7.42 19.69
C GLU A 80 22.57 7.30 20.65
N GLY A 81 22.42 6.44 21.63
CA GLY A 81 23.51 6.14 22.56
C GLY A 81 23.90 7.24 23.52
N THR A 82 23.10 8.29 23.58
CA THR A 82 23.37 9.39 24.50
C THR A 82 22.56 9.21 25.75
N GLN A 83 23.10 9.71 26.85
CA GLN A 83 22.42 9.71 28.14
C GLN A 83 21.86 11.08 28.41
N ALA A 84 20.64 11.13 28.91
CA ALA A 84 20.08 12.39 29.36
C ALA A 84 20.79 12.85 30.64
N LYS A 85 21.05 14.14 30.69
CA LYS A 85 21.61 14.69 31.91
C LYS A 85 20.52 14.80 32.97
N PRO A 86 20.84 14.48 34.23
CA PRO A 86 19.86 14.66 35.28
C PRO A 86 19.42 16.12 35.34
N LYS A 87 18.15 16.34 35.68
CA LYS A 87 17.67 17.71 35.87
C LYS A 87 18.19 18.25 37.20
N LYS A 88 19.25 18.99 37.12
CA LYS A 88 19.91 19.49 38.30
C LYS A 88 19.00 20.35 39.15
N ALA A 89 18.14 21.13 38.50
CA ALA A 89 17.21 21.98 39.24
C ALA A 89 16.26 21.18 40.11
N LEU A 90 15.90 19.97 39.69
CA LEU A 90 15.08 19.10 40.50
C LEU A 90 15.88 18.41 41.61
N ALA A 91 17.12 18.09 41.29
CA ALA A 91 18.00 17.43 42.28
C ALA A 91 18.34 18.33 43.41
N ASP A 92 18.42 19.61 43.19
CA ASP A 92 18.83 20.58 44.16
C ASP A 92 17.72 20.99 45.14
N LYS A 93 16.53 20.44 44.93
CA LYS A 93 15.40 20.75 45.81
C LYS A 93 15.09 19.58 46.75
#